data_45e5b7fefe2e037a5711b6e0e90a87f6
#
_entry.id   45e5b7fefe2e037a5711b6e0e90a87f6
#
_cell.length_a   1.000
_cell.length_b   1.000
_cell.length_c   1.000
_cell.angle_alpha   90.00
_cell.angle_beta   90.00
_cell.angle_gamma   90.00
#
_symmetry.space_group_name_H-M   'P 1'
#
loop_
_entity.id
_entity.type
_entity.pdbx_description
1 polymer ?
#
loop_
_entity_poly.entity_id
_entity_poly.type
_entity_poly.pdbx_seq_one_letter_code
_entity_poly.pdbx_strand_id
1 'polypeptide(L)'
;MNSESQDITDEDITENIKDRIEGKNIDFEPNDSEILKLNTVRKTLYKLYSEKLAQFRRIRDKSTGWFIYYWWHEFDLIDEILIEKRKLLERKLRDRLQFEENNYFFVCINCDDQNIKYNFDEAFELNFRCPNCGGSLEAQDNQNIIDFLKEKVVLNQKTKISIDRKI
;
A
#
# COMPACT_ATOMS: atom_id res chain seq x y z
N MET A 1 18.31 38.32 7.91
CA MET A 1 18.62 37.81 6.57
C MET A 1 17.33 37.28 6.04
N ASN A 2 16.67 38.03 5.16
CA ASN A 2 15.38 37.71 4.59
C ASN A 2 15.59 36.69 3.46
N SER A 3 14.97 35.52 3.58
CA SER A 3 14.80 34.60 2.46
C SER A 3 13.60 35.07 1.64
N GLU A 4 13.85 35.73 0.54
CA GLU A 4 12.84 36.04 -0.47
C GLU A 4 12.36 34.72 -1.08
N SER A 5 11.14 34.33 -0.75
CA SER A 5 10.40 33.35 -1.50
C SER A 5 10.04 33.96 -2.86
N GLN A 6 10.74 33.57 -3.92
CA GLN A 6 10.34 33.89 -5.29
C GLN A 6 8.97 33.29 -5.56
N ASP A 7 7.96 34.13 -5.70
CA ASP A 7 6.65 33.74 -6.22
C ASP A 7 6.82 33.31 -7.70
N ILE A 8 6.91 32.01 -7.92
CA ILE A 8 6.94 31.41 -9.26
C ILE A 8 5.57 31.63 -9.90
N THR A 9 5.51 32.39 -10.98
CA THR A 9 4.26 32.69 -11.68
C THR A 9 3.72 31.48 -12.45
N ASP A 10 2.40 31.47 -12.72
CA ASP A 10 1.76 30.37 -13.48
C ASP A 10 2.33 30.25 -14.92
N GLU A 11 2.89 31.35 -15.46
CA GLU A 11 3.55 31.39 -16.77
C GLU A 11 4.91 30.70 -16.77
N ASP A 12 5.74 30.93 -15.72
CA ASP A 12 7.05 30.29 -15.57
C ASP A 12 6.94 28.75 -15.45
N ILE A 13 5.87 28.29 -14.82
CA ILE A 13 5.63 26.84 -14.66
C ILE A 13 5.13 26.21 -15.96
N THR A 14 4.30 26.96 -16.71
CA THR A 14 3.76 26.47 -17.99
C THR A 14 4.86 26.33 -19.02
N GLU A 15 5.81 27.26 -19.05
CA GLU A 15 6.97 27.24 -19.96
C GLU A 15 7.94 26.11 -19.57
N ASN A 16 8.23 25.94 -18.30
CA ASN A 16 9.10 24.87 -17.81
C ASN A 16 8.51 23.45 -18.04
N ILE A 17 7.18 23.31 -18.01
CA ILE A 17 6.49 22.05 -18.34
C ILE A 17 6.54 21.80 -19.85
N LYS A 18 6.34 22.83 -20.70
CA LYS A 18 6.47 22.71 -22.16
C LYS A 18 7.86 22.24 -22.56
N ASP A 19 8.92 22.86 -22.05
CA ASP A 19 10.30 22.50 -22.34
C ASP A 19 10.65 21.06 -21.92
N ARG A 20 10.07 20.56 -20.83
CA ARG A 20 10.24 19.16 -20.40
C ARG A 20 9.47 18.16 -21.25
N ILE A 21 8.34 18.56 -21.83
CA ILE A 21 7.52 17.71 -22.72
C ILE A 21 8.09 17.71 -24.11
N GLU A 22 8.52 18.86 -24.65
CA GLU A 22 9.08 19.01 -26.00
C GLU A 22 10.49 18.40 -26.11
N GLY A 23 11.26 18.36 -25.03
CA GLY A 23 12.60 17.72 -24.99
C GLY A 23 12.61 16.19 -25.03
N LYS A 24 11.45 15.53 -24.92
CA LYS A 24 11.29 14.09 -25.08
C LYS A 24 10.25 13.81 -26.16
N ASN A 25 10.65 13.95 -27.42
CA ASN A 25 9.92 13.32 -28.53
C ASN A 25 10.00 11.80 -28.33
N ILE A 26 9.10 11.26 -27.55
CA ILE A 26 8.76 9.86 -27.60
C ILE A 26 7.70 9.79 -28.68
N ASP A 27 8.09 9.43 -29.90
CA ASP A 27 7.18 9.06 -30.96
C ASP A 27 6.45 7.80 -30.53
N PHE A 28 5.41 8.01 -29.75
CA PHE A 28 4.49 6.96 -29.35
C PHE A 28 3.45 6.82 -30.45
N GLU A 29 3.69 5.92 -31.40
CA GLU A 29 2.63 5.43 -32.28
C GLU A 29 1.77 4.46 -31.46
N PRO A 30 0.52 4.82 -31.11
CA PRO A 30 -0.35 3.91 -30.38
C PRO A 30 -0.68 2.73 -31.31
N ASN A 31 -0.19 1.56 -30.93
CA ASN A 31 -0.66 0.33 -31.52
C ASN A 31 -2.13 0.15 -31.12
N ASP A 32 -3.05 0.07 -32.08
CA ASP A 32 -4.51 0.06 -31.87
C ASP A 32 -5.03 -1.02 -30.89
N SER A 33 -4.18 -2.00 -30.53
CA SER A 33 -4.48 -3.04 -29.56
C SER A 33 -4.27 -2.62 -28.09
N GLU A 34 -3.63 -1.48 -27.80
CA GLU A 34 -3.29 -1.04 -26.44
C GLU A 34 -3.94 0.27 -26.00
N ILE A 35 -5.09 0.64 -26.57
CA ILE A 35 -5.84 1.82 -26.11
C ILE A 35 -6.35 1.55 -24.71
N LEU A 36 -5.60 2.01 -23.72
CA LEU A 36 -6.03 2.01 -22.33
C LEU A 36 -7.29 2.87 -22.17
N LYS A 37 -8.37 2.29 -21.65
CA LYS A 37 -9.59 3.05 -21.38
C LYS A 37 -9.25 4.21 -20.43
N LEU A 38 -9.69 5.43 -20.77
CA LEU A 38 -9.44 6.65 -20.00
C LEU A 38 -9.71 6.47 -18.49
N ASN A 39 -10.76 5.73 -18.13
CA ASN A 39 -11.08 5.43 -16.74
C ASN A 39 -10.02 4.57 -16.05
N THR A 40 -9.37 3.65 -16.76
CA THR A 40 -8.28 2.83 -16.24
C THR A 40 -7.06 3.70 -15.95
N VAL A 41 -6.71 4.58 -16.88
CA VAL A 41 -5.61 5.55 -16.69
C VAL A 41 -5.86 6.42 -15.46
N ARG A 42 -7.05 7.01 -15.36
CA ARG A 42 -7.42 7.81 -14.17
C ARG A 42 -7.30 7.03 -12.88
N LYS A 43 -7.87 5.84 -12.79
CA LYS A 43 -7.79 5.01 -11.59
C LYS A 43 -6.35 4.70 -11.20
N THR A 44 -5.50 4.40 -12.18
CA THR A 44 -4.08 4.13 -11.96
C THR A 44 -3.35 5.36 -11.43
N LEU A 45 -3.55 6.53 -12.06
CA LEU A 45 -2.93 7.78 -11.62
C LEU A 45 -3.35 8.17 -10.20
N TYR A 46 -4.65 8.06 -9.86
CA TYR A 46 -5.11 8.31 -8.49
C TYR A 46 -4.56 7.30 -7.49
N LYS A 47 -4.40 6.04 -7.88
CA LYS A 47 -3.76 5.03 -7.03
C LYS A 47 -2.29 5.37 -6.78
N LEU A 48 -1.55 5.78 -7.81
CA LEU A 48 -0.17 6.24 -7.65
C LEU A 48 -0.08 7.47 -6.74
N TYR A 49 -1.00 8.40 -6.88
CA TYR A 49 -1.09 9.58 -6.03
C TYR A 49 -1.36 9.22 -4.56
N SER A 50 -2.30 8.31 -4.29
CA SER A 50 -2.59 7.84 -2.91
C SER A 50 -1.38 7.15 -2.26
N GLU A 51 -0.50 6.56 -3.07
CA GLU A 51 0.74 5.92 -2.63
C GLU A 51 1.94 6.90 -2.62
N LYS A 52 1.71 8.19 -2.87
CA LYS A 52 2.74 9.26 -2.97
C LYS A 52 3.77 9.05 -4.09
N LEU A 53 3.46 8.21 -5.07
CA LEU A 53 4.33 7.91 -6.23
C LEU A 53 4.09 8.85 -7.41
N ALA A 54 3.00 9.59 -7.40
CA ALA A 54 2.69 10.61 -8.39
C ALA A 54 2.12 11.84 -7.71
N GLN A 55 2.30 12.97 -8.33
CA GLN A 55 1.72 14.25 -7.95
C GLN A 55 0.90 14.80 -9.11
N PHE A 56 0.01 15.73 -8.83
CA PHE A 56 -0.69 16.44 -9.89
C PHE A 56 -0.95 17.89 -9.54
N ARG A 57 -1.04 18.70 -10.59
CA ARG A 57 -1.52 20.09 -10.53
C ARG A 57 -2.77 20.21 -11.38
N ARG A 58 -3.75 20.94 -10.89
CA ARG A 58 -5.00 21.23 -11.58
C ARG A 58 -5.02 22.69 -12.00
N ILE A 59 -5.15 22.94 -13.30
CA ILE A 59 -5.26 24.28 -13.88
C ILE A 59 -6.64 24.40 -14.55
N ARG A 60 -7.31 25.53 -14.36
CA ARG A 60 -8.57 25.81 -15.04
C ARG A 60 -8.27 26.47 -16.38
N ASP A 61 -8.70 25.83 -17.47
CA ASP A 61 -8.62 26.43 -18.78
C ASP A 61 -9.55 27.64 -18.87
N LYS A 62 -9.00 28.80 -19.26
CA LYS A 62 -9.73 30.06 -19.34
C LYS A 62 -10.72 30.09 -20.52
N SER A 63 -10.48 29.32 -21.58
CA SER A 63 -11.30 29.28 -22.79
C SER A 63 -12.52 28.38 -22.64
N THR A 64 -12.32 27.19 -22.08
CA THR A 64 -13.37 26.17 -21.98
C THR A 64 -13.99 26.08 -20.59
N GLY A 65 -13.31 26.61 -19.56
CA GLY A 65 -13.69 26.52 -18.16
C GLY A 65 -13.43 25.15 -17.51
N TRP A 66 -12.92 24.19 -18.28
CA TRP A 66 -12.61 22.83 -17.80
C TRP A 66 -11.31 22.79 -17.01
N PHE A 67 -11.18 21.77 -16.16
CA PHE A 67 -9.96 21.53 -15.42
C PHE A 67 -9.05 20.56 -16.18
N ILE A 68 -7.82 20.99 -16.40
CA ILE A 68 -6.74 20.19 -16.97
C ILE A 68 -5.87 19.70 -15.81
N TYR A 69 -5.54 18.40 -15.81
CA TYR A 69 -4.72 17.77 -14.79
C TYR A 69 -3.37 17.42 -15.38
N TYR A 70 -2.31 17.99 -14.84
CA TYR A 70 -0.94 17.67 -15.18
C TYR A 70 -0.38 16.75 -14.12
N TRP A 71 0.07 15.56 -14.55
CA TRP A 71 0.59 14.54 -13.68
C TRP A 71 2.09 14.40 -13.87
N TRP A 72 2.81 14.21 -12.75
CA TRP A 72 4.22 13.85 -12.78
C TRP A 72 4.52 12.85 -11.67
N HIS A 73 5.64 12.18 -11.78
CA HIS A 73 6.14 11.25 -10.78
C HIS A 73 7.44 11.78 -10.19
N GLU A 74 7.63 11.55 -8.90
CA GLU A 74 8.82 11.91 -8.15
C GLU A 74 9.55 10.63 -7.76
N PHE A 75 10.43 10.15 -8.63
CA PHE A 75 11.18 8.92 -8.39
C PHE A 75 12.15 9.04 -7.21
N ASP A 76 12.62 10.23 -6.90
CA ASP A 76 13.55 10.47 -5.80
C ASP A 76 12.96 10.11 -4.42
N LEU A 77 11.62 10.13 -4.30
CA LEU A 77 10.92 9.77 -3.07
C LEU A 77 10.63 8.26 -2.94
N ILE A 78 10.91 7.47 -3.96
CA ILE A 78 10.56 6.03 -3.95
C ILE A 78 11.27 5.31 -2.81
N ASP A 79 12.54 5.58 -2.59
CA ASP A 79 13.32 4.91 -1.55
C ASP A 79 12.78 5.22 -0.15
N GLU A 80 12.42 6.47 0.11
CA GLU A 80 11.81 6.88 1.38
C GLU A 80 10.46 6.19 1.60
N ILE A 81 9.61 6.16 0.57
CA ILE A 81 8.30 5.50 0.61
C ILE A 81 8.45 4.00 0.86
N LEU A 82 9.41 3.36 0.21
CA LEU A 82 9.70 1.93 0.42
C LEU A 82 10.18 1.65 1.85
N ILE A 83 11.02 2.52 2.40
CA ILE A 83 11.50 2.42 3.79
C ILE A 83 10.33 2.56 4.77
N GLU A 84 9.43 3.54 4.56
CA GLU A 84 8.24 3.74 5.41
C GLU A 84 7.30 2.53 5.37
N LYS A 85 6.97 2.05 4.16
CA LYS A 85 6.08 0.89 3.98
C LYS A 85 6.66 -0.37 4.61
N ARG A 86 7.96 -0.54 4.51
CA ARG A 86 8.66 -1.64 5.11
C ARG A 86 8.65 -1.60 6.64
N LYS A 87 8.87 -0.42 7.25
CA LYS A 87 8.75 -0.24 8.71
C LYS A 87 7.32 -0.58 9.18
N LEU A 88 6.32 -0.16 8.39
CA LEU A 88 4.92 -0.48 8.67
C LEU A 88 4.65 -1.99 8.58
N LEU A 89 5.17 -2.65 7.54
CA LEU A 89 5.06 -4.10 7.36
C LEU A 89 5.73 -4.85 8.52
N GLU A 90 6.95 -4.45 8.90
CA GLU A 90 7.67 -5.05 10.03
C GLU A 90 6.86 -4.97 11.33
N ARG A 91 6.27 -3.81 11.62
CA ARG A 91 5.41 -3.62 12.78
C ARG A 91 4.22 -4.58 12.73
N LYS A 92 3.48 -4.58 11.63
CA LYS A 92 2.32 -5.47 11.47
C LYS A 92 2.66 -6.95 11.61
N LEU A 93 3.82 -7.38 11.08
CA LEU A 93 4.28 -8.77 11.22
C LEU A 93 4.61 -9.10 12.67
N ARG A 94 5.26 -8.19 13.40
CA ARG A 94 5.58 -8.38 14.82
C ARG A 94 4.32 -8.39 15.69
N ASP A 95 3.40 -7.45 15.46
CA ASP A 95 2.13 -7.38 16.18
C ASP A 95 1.32 -8.67 15.97
N ARG A 96 1.29 -9.17 14.72
CA ARG A 96 0.63 -10.43 14.40
C ARG A 96 1.31 -11.63 15.05
N LEU A 97 2.64 -11.69 15.02
CA LEU A 97 3.40 -12.75 15.67
C LEU A 97 3.12 -12.77 17.18
N GLN A 98 3.22 -11.62 17.83
CA GLN A 98 2.93 -11.49 19.25
C GLN A 98 1.49 -11.91 19.58
N PHE A 99 0.53 -11.56 18.72
CA PHE A 99 -0.86 -11.98 18.90
C PHE A 99 -0.99 -13.50 18.80
N GLU A 100 -0.35 -14.15 17.83
CA GLU A 100 -0.40 -15.61 17.69
C GLU A 100 0.34 -16.34 18.84
N GLU A 101 1.45 -15.80 19.34
CA GLU A 101 2.21 -16.38 20.46
C GLU A 101 1.49 -16.26 21.80
N ASN A 102 0.69 -15.20 21.98
CA ASN A 102 0.04 -14.92 23.26
C ASN A 102 -1.39 -15.48 23.36
N ASN A 103 -1.95 -16.02 22.27
CA ASN A 103 -3.33 -16.49 22.25
C ASN A 103 -3.42 -17.97 21.85
N TYR A 104 -4.35 -18.66 22.51
CA TYR A 104 -4.80 -19.99 22.12
C TYR A 104 -6.10 -19.84 21.33
N PHE A 105 -6.21 -20.55 20.22
CA PHE A 105 -7.37 -20.47 19.35
C PHE A 105 -8.17 -21.76 19.37
N PHE A 106 -9.46 -21.61 19.24
CA PHE A 106 -10.43 -22.70 19.22
C PHE A 106 -11.27 -22.60 17.95
N VAL A 107 -11.56 -23.71 17.32
CA VAL A 107 -12.36 -23.83 16.11
C VAL A 107 -13.44 -24.88 16.26
N CYS A 108 -14.53 -24.73 15.53
CA CYS A 108 -15.57 -25.74 15.47
C CYS A 108 -15.25 -26.76 14.39
N ILE A 109 -15.22 -28.05 14.73
CA ILE A 109 -14.97 -29.12 13.76
C ILE A 109 -16.20 -29.41 12.90
N ASN A 110 -17.40 -29.18 13.43
CA ASN A 110 -18.65 -29.55 12.77
C ASN A 110 -19.14 -28.49 11.76
N CYS A 111 -18.58 -27.28 11.83
CA CYS A 111 -18.92 -26.23 10.87
C CYS A 111 -17.89 -26.23 9.72
N ASP A 112 -18.37 -26.19 8.47
CA ASP A 112 -17.50 -26.06 7.28
C ASP A 112 -16.71 -24.76 7.26
N ASP A 113 -17.13 -23.77 8.03
CA ASP A 113 -16.48 -22.47 8.12
C ASP A 113 -15.34 -22.49 9.16
N GLN A 114 -14.25 -23.19 8.82
CA GLN A 114 -13.03 -23.27 9.64
C GLN A 114 -12.29 -21.92 9.78
N ASN A 115 -12.82 -20.85 9.17
CA ASN A 115 -12.21 -19.52 9.24
C ASN A 115 -12.57 -18.77 10.51
N ILE A 116 -13.61 -19.21 11.24
CA ILE A 116 -14.01 -18.56 12.50
C ILE A 116 -13.20 -19.17 13.63
N LYS A 117 -12.28 -18.37 14.16
CA LYS A 117 -11.45 -18.72 15.32
C LYS A 117 -11.90 -17.92 16.52
N TYR A 118 -12.01 -18.59 17.64
CA TYR A 118 -12.31 -18.00 18.93
C TYR A 118 -11.03 -18.00 19.78
N ASN A 119 -10.73 -16.89 20.45
CA ASN A 119 -9.66 -16.88 21.44
C ASN A 119 -10.14 -17.60 22.72
N PHE A 120 -9.26 -17.78 23.72
CA PHE A 120 -9.59 -18.49 24.93
C PHE A 120 -10.76 -17.86 25.70
N ASP A 121 -10.79 -16.53 25.82
CA ASP A 121 -11.81 -15.80 26.57
C ASP A 121 -13.18 -15.94 25.87
N GLU A 122 -13.22 -15.79 24.57
CA GLU A 122 -14.44 -15.99 23.76
C GLU A 122 -14.94 -17.44 23.85
N ALA A 123 -14.04 -18.42 23.74
CA ALA A 123 -14.41 -19.83 23.86
C ALA A 123 -14.92 -20.17 25.27
N PHE A 124 -14.32 -19.56 26.27
CA PHE A 124 -14.75 -19.74 27.67
C PHE A 124 -16.15 -19.16 27.92
N GLU A 125 -16.44 -17.96 27.43
CA GLU A 125 -17.78 -17.34 27.51
C GLU A 125 -18.84 -18.21 26.81
N LEU A 126 -18.46 -18.87 25.70
CA LEU A 126 -19.31 -19.80 24.95
C LEU A 126 -19.39 -21.21 25.61
N ASN A 127 -18.76 -21.43 26.76
CA ASN A 127 -18.60 -22.74 27.37
C ASN A 127 -18.02 -23.80 26.40
N PHE A 128 -17.10 -23.39 25.53
CA PHE A 128 -16.49 -24.20 24.50
C PHE A 128 -17.49 -24.85 23.54
N ARG A 129 -18.61 -24.18 23.27
CA ARG A 129 -19.63 -24.60 22.33
C ARG A 129 -19.77 -23.59 21.17
N CYS A 130 -19.84 -24.12 19.97
CA CYS A 130 -20.03 -23.32 18.77
C CYS A 130 -21.40 -22.63 18.78
N PRO A 131 -21.50 -21.30 18.64
CA PRO A 131 -22.78 -20.60 18.61
C PRO A 131 -23.64 -20.92 17.40
N ASN A 132 -23.02 -21.42 16.29
CA ASN A 132 -23.75 -21.75 15.07
C ASN A 132 -24.39 -23.14 15.08
N CYS A 133 -23.66 -24.16 15.57
CA CYS A 133 -24.13 -25.55 15.50
C CYS A 133 -24.24 -26.24 16.86
N GLY A 134 -23.82 -25.59 17.95
CA GLY A 134 -23.79 -26.18 19.29
C GLY A 134 -22.73 -27.26 19.53
N GLY A 135 -21.91 -27.55 18.50
CA GLY A 135 -20.82 -28.50 18.60
C GLY A 135 -19.68 -28.04 19.51
N SER A 136 -18.77 -28.95 19.87
CA SER A 136 -17.60 -28.62 20.69
C SER A 136 -16.61 -27.75 19.89
N LEU A 137 -16.01 -26.78 20.58
CA LEU A 137 -14.87 -26.05 20.08
C LEU A 137 -13.59 -26.77 20.52
N GLU A 138 -12.72 -27.07 19.55
CA GLU A 138 -11.44 -27.74 19.81
C GLU A 138 -10.27 -26.79 19.63
N ALA A 139 -9.21 -26.99 20.42
CA ALA A 139 -8.01 -26.19 20.31
C ALA A 139 -7.32 -26.41 18.96
N GLN A 140 -7.02 -25.32 18.28
CA GLN A 140 -6.27 -25.34 17.01
C GLN A 140 -4.80 -25.00 17.27
N ASP A 141 -3.92 -25.85 16.81
CA ASP A 141 -2.48 -25.57 16.79
C ASP A 141 -2.20 -24.49 15.73
N ASN A 142 -1.54 -23.42 16.16
CA ASN A 142 -1.11 -22.33 15.30
C ASN A 142 0.42 -22.26 15.11
N GLN A 143 1.16 -23.30 15.51
CA GLN A 143 2.63 -23.33 15.43
C GLN A 143 3.13 -23.06 14.00
N ASN A 144 2.47 -23.61 12.98
CA ASN A 144 2.83 -23.37 11.59
C ASN A 144 2.73 -21.88 11.19
N ILE A 145 1.74 -21.17 11.74
CA ILE A 145 1.55 -19.73 11.49
C ILE A 145 2.66 -18.94 12.19
N ILE A 146 2.96 -19.31 13.44
CA ILE A 146 4.04 -18.69 14.22
C ILE A 146 5.38 -18.85 13.51
N ASP A 147 5.72 -20.05 13.05
CA ASP A 147 6.98 -20.32 12.35
C ASP A 147 7.07 -19.56 11.03
N PHE A 148 5.97 -19.52 10.26
CA PHE A 148 5.90 -18.71 9.06
C PHE A 148 6.13 -17.21 9.34
N LEU A 149 5.47 -16.66 10.36
CA LEU A 149 5.62 -15.26 10.73
C LEU A 149 7.05 -14.94 11.20
N LYS A 150 7.67 -15.82 11.99
CA LYS A 150 9.08 -15.71 12.40
C LYS A 150 10.01 -15.65 11.20
N GLU A 151 9.83 -16.53 10.23
CA GLU A 151 10.60 -16.52 8.97
C GLU A 151 10.44 -15.18 8.24
N LYS A 152 9.21 -14.65 8.10
CA LYS A 152 8.95 -13.40 7.40
C LYS A 152 9.53 -12.18 8.12
N VAL A 153 9.50 -12.15 9.44
CA VAL A 153 10.15 -11.10 10.24
C VAL A 153 11.66 -11.10 9.99
N VAL A 154 12.30 -12.27 10.02
CA VAL A 154 13.75 -12.40 9.77
C VAL A 154 14.10 -11.99 8.34
N LEU A 155 13.32 -12.43 7.34
CA LEU A 155 13.53 -12.09 5.94
C LEU A 155 13.45 -10.58 5.71
N ASN A 156 12.46 -9.93 6.32
CA ASN A 156 12.29 -8.48 6.22
C ASN A 156 13.49 -7.72 6.82
N GLN A 157 14.09 -8.21 7.89
CA GLN A 157 15.29 -7.63 8.48
C GLN A 157 16.53 -7.79 7.59
N LYS A 158 16.75 -8.97 6.99
CA LYS A 158 17.88 -9.23 6.09
C LYS A 158 17.86 -8.31 4.87
N THR A 159 16.68 -8.07 4.30
CA THR A 159 16.53 -7.16 3.17
C THR A 159 16.85 -5.70 3.55
N LYS A 160 16.66 -5.29 4.81
CA LYS A 160 17.04 -3.96 5.33
C LYS A 160 18.54 -3.70 5.18
N ILE A 161 19.35 -4.67 5.53
CA ILE A 161 20.82 -4.56 5.51
C ILE A 161 21.37 -4.37 4.08
N SER A 162 20.67 -4.89 3.07
CA SER A 162 21.10 -4.78 1.67
C SER A 162 20.74 -3.42 1.01
N ILE A 163 19.75 -2.72 1.52
CA ILE A 163 19.38 -1.36 1.05
C ILE A 163 20.28 -0.32 1.71
N ASP A 164 20.48 -0.41 3.02
CA ASP A 164 21.34 0.52 3.78
C ASP A 164 22.82 0.49 3.35
N ARG A 165 23.25 -0.54 2.60
CA ARG A 165 24.60 -0.63 2.01
C ARG A 165 24.75 -0.01 0.62
N LYS A 166 23.64 0.43 0.00
CA LYS A 166 23.63 1.03 -1.34
C LYS A 166 23.44 2.56 -1.33
N ILE A 167 23.26 3.14 -0.15
CA ILE A 167 23.25 4.57 0.12
C ILE A 167 24.59 4.97 0.74
#